data_321587f8d62f1cbc87f09c114a77b52c
#
_entry.id   321587f8d62f1cbc87f09c114a77b52c
#
_cell.length_a   1.000
_cell.length_b   1.000
_cell.length_c   1.000
_cell.angle_alpha   90.00
_cell.angle_beta   90.00
_cell.angle_gamma   90.00
#
_symmetry.space_group_name_H-M   'P 1'
#
loop_
_entity.id
_entity.type
_entity.pdbx_description
1 polymer ?
#
loop_
_entity_poly.entity_id
_entity_poly.type
_entity_poly.pdbx_seq_one_letter_code
_entity_poly.pdbx_strand_id
1 'polypeptide(L)'
;MEGQTLEYVAVPGLGEEADFEGLDLTGKVALIQRGTINFDVKAANAAAVGAVAAIIYNNTNEGPFVAALTEETIPVIGVSKEAGEAMLAAGTQTVSFSADYYGKAENPTGWQISSFSSIGPAPNLTIKPEISAPGGLIYSSVIGGGYESMSGTSMATPHMAGEAAVLRQYLRETDPGLSNRELGELANSLLMSTAVPSLDNGSGTYFSVRRQGAGVANVYNAIVSGAYLSVEGSDRPKAEVGSSRDGAYTYTATVHNLTDSAKTYSLDTAALVETITELDGVCYVANSEKRLSADEVDVTYTGLTGGKLTVAPNGTATFTVTIALTASGKAYLDENFPNGSYVEGFTFLTAEDAGGVSLSVPFLGFYGDWGSLDVFDGDPGETVNMLGTALADIDNSGYGYFLGVDTETGAYDESRLAFAPRRANRQLVARVSLLRNVDHLEIGRAHVRTPVTYAD
;
A
#
# COMPACT_ATOMS: atom_id res chain seq x y z
N MET A 1 -11.00 14.23 -34.18
CA MET A 1 -11.98 13.10 -34.10
C MET A 1 -13.34 13.50 -33.49
N GLU A 2 -13.45 14.70 -32.91
CA GLU A 2 -14.72 15.19 -32.33
C GLU A 2 -15.86 15.14 -33.33
N GLY A 3 -17.02 14.64 -32.93
CA GLY A 3 -18.21 14.48 -33.77
C GLY A 3 -18.13 13.36 -34.83
N GLN A 4 -17.05 12.59 -34.84
CA GLN A 4 -16.89 11.48 -35.80
C GLN A 4 -17.34 10.17 -35.18
N THR A 5 -17.97 9.32 -35.99
CA THR A 5 -18.22 7.92 -35.73
C THR A 5 -17.29 7.10 -36.60
N LEU A 6 -16.43 6.30 -36.02
CA LEU A 6 -15.43 5.49 -36.71
C LEU A 6 -15.67 3.99 -36.44
N GLU A 7 -15.33 3.17 -37.40
CA GLU A 7 -15.23 1.73 -37.16
C GLU A 7 -14.01 1.43 -36.30
N TYR A 8 -14.14 0.41 -35.43
CA TYR A 8 -12.98 -0.15 -34.74
C TYR A 8 -12.80 -1.62 -35.13
N VAL A 9 -11.55 -2.06 -35.05
CA VAL A 9 -11.16 -3.45 -35.32
C VAL A 9 -10.45 -3.99 -34.07
N ALA A 10 -10.90 -5.13 -33.60
CA ALA A 10 -10.22 -5.83 -32.51
C ALA A 10 -8.91 -6.43 -33.03
N VAL A 11 -7.82 -6.09 -32.37
CA VAL A 11 -6.49 -6.63 -32.67
C VAL A 11 -6.31 -7.89 -31.84
N PRO A 12 -6.00 -9.05 -32.42
CA PRO A 12 -5.68 -10.25 -31.67
C PRO A 12 -4.40 -10.05 -30.85
N GLY A 13 -4.29 -10.69 -29.69
CA GLY A 13 -3.11 -10.61 -28.85
C GLY A 13 -2.96 -9.27 -28.11
N LEU A 14 -1.70 -8.87 -27.91
CA LEU A 14 -1.35 -7.70 -27.10
C LEU A 14 -0.88 -6.50 -27.90
N GLY A 15 -1.00 -6.52 -29.24
CA GLY A 15 -0.60 -5.44 -30.13
C GLY A 15 0.88 -5.48 -30.50
N GLU A 16 1.48 -6.67 -30.58
CA GLU A 16 2.76 -6.88 -31.24
C GLU A 16 2.62 -6.71 -32.76
N GLU A 17 3.70 -6.48 -33.48
CA GLU A 17 3.69 -6.31 -34.93
C GLU A 17 2.96 -7.46 -35.65
N ALA A 18 3.20 -8.69 -35.22
CA ALA A 18 2.57 -9.89 -35.79
C ALA A 18 1.05 -9.93 -35.57
N ASP A 19 0.53 -9.30 -34.51
CA ASP A 19 -0.91 -9.27 -34.22
C ASP A 19 -1.70 -8.43 -35.23
N PHE A 20 -1.01 -7.61 -36.04
CA PHE A 20 -1.62 -6.78 -37.10
C PHE A 20 -1.54 -7.40 -38.48
N GLU A 21 -0.91 -8.56 -38.64
CA GLU A 21 -0.82 -9.23 -39.94
C GLU A 21 -2.20 -9.53 -40.55
N GLY A 22 -2.43 -9.04 -41.74
CA GLY A 22 -3.70 -9.22 -42.48
C GLY A 22 -4.85 -8.32 -42.02
N LEU A 23 -4.63 -7.40 -41.09
CA LEU A 23 -5.61 -6.40 -40.67
C LEU A 23 -5.48 -5.14 -41.51
N ASP A 24 -6.62 -4.60 -41.98
CA ASP A 24 -6.73 -3.28 -42.59
C ASP A 24 -7.39 -2.30 -41.60
N LEU A 25 -6.58 -1.46 -40.99
CA LEU A 25 -7.03 -0.44 -40.06
C LEU A 25 -7.07 0.95 -40.66
N THR A 26 -6.99 1.07 -42.00
CA THR A 26 -7.00 2.36 -42.71
C THR A 26 -8.25 3.17 -42.35
N GLY A 27 -8.06 4.30 -41.65
CA GLY A 27 -9.13 5.20 -41.18
C GLY A 27 -9.98 4.64 -40.01
N LYS A 28 -9.55 3.56 -39.39
CA LYS A 28 -10.27 2.91 -38.28
C LYS A 28 -9.55 3.08 -36.96
N VAL A 29 -10.19 2.63 -35.87
CA VAL A 29 -9.66 2.62 -34.53
C VAL A 29 -9.20 1.20 -34.20
N ALA A 30 -8.00 1.03 -33.65
CA ALA A 30 -7.52 -0.24 -33.15
C ALA A 30 -8.06 -0.48 -31.74
N LEU A 31 -8.69 -1.62 -31.46
CA LEU A 31 -9.06 -2.06 -30.11
C LEU A 31 -8.08 -3.13 -29.67
N ILE A 32 -7.26 -2.83 -28.64
CA ILE A 32 -6.11 -3.64 -28.21
C ILE A 32 -6.21 -3.96 -26.72
N GLN A 33 -5.85 -5.15 -26.30
CA GLN A 33 -5.76 -5.49 -24.89
C GLN A 33 -4.49 -4.89 -24.26
N ARG A 34 -4.59 -4.34 -23.05
CA ARG A 34 -3.43 -4.03 -22.22
C ARG A 34 -2.68 -5.32 -21.86
N GLY A 35 -1.39 -5.23 -21.58
CA GLY A 35 -0.55 -6.36 -21.21
C GLY A 35 0.90 -5.92 -21.04
N THR A 36 1.84 -6.76 -21.42
CA THR A 36 3.28 -6.53 -21.22
C THR A 36 3.92 -5.60 -22.25
N ILE A 37 3.23 -5.31 -23.38
CA ILE A 37 3.76 -4.45 -24.44
C ILE A 37 3.53 -2.97 -24.09
N ASN A 38 4.55 -2.15 -24.28
CA ASN A 38 4.47 -0.70 -24.06
C ASN A 38 3.40 -0.05 -24.94
N PHE A 39 2.75 0.98 -24.43
CA PHE A 39 1.68 1.70 -25.13
C PHE A 39 2.16 2.37 -26.41
N ASP A 40 3.39 2.93 -26.42
CA ASP A 40 4.02 3.49 -27.61
C ASP A 40 4.16 2.47 -28.74
N VAL A 41 4.58 1.25 -28.40
CA VAL A 41 4.74 0.16 -29.36
C VAL A 41 3.39 -0.25 -29.95
N LYS A 42 2.35 -0.38 -29.09
CA LYS A 42 0.98 -0.68 -29.56
C LYS A 42 0.45 0.40 -30.48
N ALA A 43 0.66 1.67 -30.12
CA ALA A 43 0.23 2.83 -30.90
C ALA A 43 0.97 2.90 -32.26
N ALA A 44 2.28 2.70 -32.26
CA ALA A 44 3.11 2.68 -33.46
C ALA A 44 2.73 1.54 -34.42
N ASN A 45 2.54 0.32 -33.91
CA ASN A 45 2.13 -0.83 -34.70
C ASN A 45 0.73 -0.63 -35.31
N ALA A 46 -0.23 -0.08 -34.54
CA ALA A 46 -1.55 0.26 -35.07
C ALA A 46 -1.47 1.35 -36.16
N ALA A 47 -0.67 2.40 -35.96
CA ALA A 47 -0.46 3.45 -36.92
C ALA A 47 0.17 2.93 -38.23
N ALA A 48 1.11 1.98 -38.12
CA ALA A 48 1.79 1.39 -39.29
C ALA A 48 0.83 0.68 -40.27
N VAL A 49 -0.31 0.18 -39.77
CA VAL A 49 -1.37 -0.46 -40.57
C VAL A 49 -2.57 0.46 -40.84
N GLY A 50 -2.40 1.78 -40.62
CA GLY A 50 -3.35 2.83 -41.03
C GLY A 50 -4.40 3.20 -39.99
N ALA A 51 -4.28 2.74 -38.73
CA ALA A 51 -5.16 3.18 -37.67
C ALA A 51 -5.05 4.69 -37.39
N VAL A 52 -6.18 5.35 -37.13
CA VAL A 52 -6.24 6.79 -36.84
C VAL A 52 -6.30 7.05 -35.31
N ALA A 53 -6.59 6.03 -34.51
CA ALA A 53 -6.55 6.05 -33.07
C ALA A 53 -6.43 4.61 -32.52
N ALA A 54 -6.09 4.48 -31.27
CA ALA A 54 -6.17 3.21 -30.53
C ALA A 54 -6.98 3.35 -29.25
N ILE A 55 -7.80 2.34 -28.97
CA ILE A 55 -8.46 2.13 -27.70
C ILE A 55 -7.80 0.93 -27.05
N ILE A 56 -7.18 1.12 -25.89
CA ILE A 56 -6.55 0.03 -25.14
C ILE A 56 -7.43 -0.28 -23.94
N TYR A 57 -7.95 -1.51 -23.87
CA TYR A 57 -8.76 -1.93 -22.75
C TYR A 57 -7.93 -2.64 -21.68
N ASN A 58 -8.27 -2.40 -20.42
CA ASN A 58 -7.54 -2.94 -19.29
C ASN A 58 -7.63 -4.49 -19.25
N ASN A 59 -6.60 -5.13 -18.75
CA ASN A 59 -6.55 -6.58 -18.49
C ASN A 59 -6.91 -6.95 -17.04
N THR A 60 -7.06 -5.94 -16.17
CA THR A 60 -7.48 -6.07 -14.77
C THR A 60 -8.81 -5.34 -14.53
N ASN A 61 -9.44 -5.58 -13.38
CA ASN A 61 -10.70 -4.93 -12.99
C ASN A 61 -10.49 -3.54 -12.34
N GLU A 62 -9.34 -2.92 -12.51
CA GLU A 62 -9.00 -1.61 -11.91
C GLU A 62 -9.65 -0.40 -12.59
N GLY A 63 -10.54 -0.62 -13.55
CA GLY A 63 -11.22 0.48 -14.27
C GLY A 63 -10.41 1.03 -15.47
N PRO A 64 -10.82 2.22 -15.98
CA PRO A 64 -10.09 2.87 -17.05
C PRO A 64 -8.73 3.40 -16.57
N PHE A 65 -7.79 3.56 -17.48
CA PHE A 65 -6.44 4.04 -17.17
C PHE A 65 -5.98 5.06 -18.23
N VAL A 66 -4.95 5.83 -17.88
CA VAL A 66 -4.27 6.71 -18.83
C VAL A 66 -3.06 5.96 -19.41
N ALA A 67 -3.06 5.79 -20.72
CA ALA A 67 -1.91 5.24 -21.43
C ALA A 67 -0.81 6.31 -21.47
N ALA A 68 0.27 6.10 -20.73
CA ALA A 68 1.44 6.99 -20.81
C ALA A 68 2.17 6.73 -22.13
N LEU A 69 2.22 7.73 -22.98
CA LEU A 69 2.95 7.72 -24.24
C LEU A 69 4.16 8.64 -24.13
N THR A 70 5.29 8.20 -24.65
CA THR A 70 6.53 9.00 -24.73
C THR A 70 6.73 9.58 -26.13
N GLU A 71 6.05 8.98 -27.13
CA GLU A 71 6.10 9.41 -28.53
C GLU A 71 4.68 9.66 -29.05
N GLU A 72 4.49 10.79 -29.73
CA GLU A 72 3.21 11.13 -30.37
C GLU A 72 3.11 10.41 -31.72
N THR A 73 2.28 9.36 -31.79
CA THR A 73 1.97 8.65 -33.04
C THR A 73 0.52 8.86 -33.46
N ILE A 74 -0.40 8.22 -32.76
CA ILE A 74 -1.86 8.36 -32.91
C ILE A 74 -2.49 8.55 -31.53
N PRO A 75 -3.67 9.20 -31.42
CA PRO A 75 -4.38 9.29 -30.15
C PRO A 75 -4.67 7.93 -29.55
N VAL A 76 -4.43 7.80 -28.23
CA VAL A 76 -4.68 6.57 -27.47
C VAL A 76 -5.62 6.87 -26.30
N ILE A 77 -6.61 6.01 -26.10
CA ILE A 77 -7.56 6.08 -24.98
C ILE A 77 -7.50 4.76 -24.21
N GLY A 78 -7.31 4.84 -22.90
CA GLY A 78 -7.43 3.70 -21.98
C GLY A 78 -8.86 3.55 -21.47
N VAL A 79 -9.43 2.36 -21.59
CA VAL A 79 -10.78 2.03 -21.07
C VAL A 79 -10.73 0.87 -20.09
N SER A 80 -11.79 0.67 -19.31
CA SER A 80 -11.89 -0.47 -18.41
C SER A 80 -11.91 -1.80 -19.16
N LYS A 81 -11.62 -2.89 -18.46
CA LYS A 81 -11.74 -4.25 -18.99
C LYS A 81 -13.17 -4.53 -19.44
N GLU A 82 -14.14 -4.18 -18.62
CA GLU A 82 -15.57 -4.36 -18.91
C GLU A 82 -15.99 -3.61 -20.19
N ALA A 83 -15.54 -2.36 -20.36
CA ALA A 83 -15.81 -1.59 -21.58
C ALA A 83 -15.20 -2.25 -22.82
N GLY A 84 -13.96 -2.73 -22.74
CA GLY A 84 -13.30 -3.47 -23.82
C GLY A 84 -14.01 -4.76 -24.18
N GLU A 85 -14.37 -5.55 -23.19
CA GLU A 85 -15.14 -6.80 -23.40
C GLU A 85 -16.53 -6.53 -24.01
N ALA A 86 -17.20 -5.47 -23.58
CA ALA A 86 -18.46 -5.03 -24.19
C ALA A 86 -18.28 -4.60 -25.65
N MET A 87 -17.18 -3.91 -25.98
CA MET A 87 -16.84 -3.57 -27.36
C MET A 87 -16.55 -4.82 -28.21
N LEU A 88 -15.83 -5.80 -27.67
CA LEU A 88 -15.56 -7.07 -28.36
C LEU A 88 -16.86 -7.85 -28.65
N ALA A 89 -17.85 -7.77 -27.75
CA ALA A 89 -19.14 -8.44 -27.88
C ALA A 89 -20.16 -7.65 -28.72
N ALA A 90 -19.88 -6.39 -29.07
CA ALA A 90 -20.80 -5.52 -29.79
C ALA A 90 -21.10 -6.02 -31.22
N GLY A 91 -22.38 -6.03 -31.59
CA GLY A 91 -22.80 -6.41 -32.96
C GLY A 91 -22.43 -5.37 -34.03
N THR A 92 -22.25 -4.11 -33.63
CA THR A 92 -21.80 -2.99 -34.50
C THR A 92 -20.49 -2.48 -33.95
N GLN A 93 -19.42 -2.62 -34.71
CA GLN A 93 -18.07 -2.23 -34.29
C GLN A 93 -17.78 -0.76 -34.68
N THR A 94 -18.53 0.15 -34.05
CA THR A 94 -18.34 1.60 -34.24
C THR A 94 -18.19 2.31 -32.90
N VAL A 95 -17.39 3.37 -32.87
CA VAL A 95 -17.19 4.27 -31.74
C VAL A 95 -17.39 5.71 -32.16
N SER A 96 -18.13 6.47 -31.37
CA SER A 96 -18.33 7.90 -31.58
C SER A 96 -17.52 8.71 -30.59
N PHE A 97 -16.84 9.73 -31.05
CA PHE A 97 -16.06 10.65 -30.24
C PHE A 97 -16.84 11.98 -30.11
N SER A 98 -17.18 12.37 -28.89
CA SER A 98 -17.84 13.63 -28.63
C SER A 98 -17.22 14.30 -27.39
N ALA A 99 -17.01 15.60 -27.48
CA ALA A 99 -16.60 16.42 -26.34
C ALA A 99 -17.73 16.65 -25.33
N ASP A 100 -19.00 16.38 -25.72
CA ASP A 100 -20.17 16.62 -24.91
C ASP A 100 -20.44 15.50 -23.86
N TYR A 101 -19.69 14.41 -23.92
CA TYR A 101 -19.81 13.33 -22.94
C TYR A 101 -18.99 13.60 -21.66
N TYR A 102 -19.29 14.72 -20.99
CA TYR A 102 -18.84 14.92 -19.61
C TYR A 102 -19.89 14.35 -18.67
N GLY A 103 -19.71 13.10 -18.26
CA GLY A 103 -20.49 12.52 -17.17
C GLY A 103 -19.64 12.49 -15.89
N LYS A 104 -20.27 12.75 -14.73
CA LYS A 104 -19.71 12.26 -13.46
C LYS A 104 -20.02 10.78 -13.40
N ALA A 105 -19.06 9.93 -13.70
CA ALA A 105 -19.12 8.53 -13.36
C ALA A 105 -18.58 8.34 -11.94
N GLU A 106 -19.22 7.49 -11.15
CA GLU A 106 -18.59 7.01 -9.91
C GLU A 106 -17.29 6.32 -10.28
N ASN A 107 -16.23 6.69 -9.61
CA ASN A 107 -14.94 6.00 -9.78
C ASN A 107 -15.04 4.64 -9.07
N PRO A 108 -15.06 3.50 -9.78
CA PRO A 108 -15.22 2.19 -9.16
C PRO A 108 -14.04 1.82 -8.24
N THR A 109 -12.89 2.48 -8.42
CA THR A 109 -11.72 2.34 -7.55
C THR A 109 -11.60 3.49 -6.54
N GLY A 110 -12.60 4.37 -6.48
CA GLY A 110 -12.65 5.43 -5.47
C GLY A 110 -12.65 4.85 -4.05
N TRP A 111 -11.83 5.41 -3.16
CA TRP A 111 -11.67 4.95 -1.78
C TRP A 111 -11.05 3.55 -1.63
N GLN A 112 -10.57 2.94 -2.71
CA GLN A 112 -9.84 1.68 -2.68
C GLN A 112 -8.34 1.95 -2.56
N ILE A 113 -7.64 1.08 -1.81
CA ILE A 113 -6.18 1.14 -1.72
C ILE A 113 -5.58 0.66 -3.04
N SER A 114 -4.79 1.50 -3.67
CA SER A 114 -4.13 1.19 -4.95
C SER A 114 -3.16 0.02 -4.80
N SER A 115 -3.06 -0.81 -5.84
CA SER A 115 -2.16 -1.98 -5.87
C SER A 115 -0.67 -1.63 -5.68
N PHE A 116 -0.27 -0.42 -6.04
CA PHE A 116 1.09 0.09 -5.86
C PHE A 116 1.36 0.65 -4.46
N SER A 117 0.37 0.71 -3.55
CA SER A 117 0.60 1.16 -2.17
C SER A 117 1.58 0.22 -1.46
N SER A 118 2.52 0.79 -0.72
CA SER A 118 3.47 0.00 0.08
C SER A 118 2.74 -0.81 1.14
N ILE A 119 3.26 -2.00 1.44
CA ILE A 119 2.71 -2.89 2.46
C ILE A 119 3.73 -3.00 3.59
N GLY A 120 3.28 -2.73 4.82
CA GLY A 120 4.02 -2.95 6.05
C GLY A 120 3.82 -4.36 6.62
N PRO A 121 4.18 -4.53 7.87
CA PRO A 121 4.79 -3.54 8.76
C PRO A 121 6.29 -3.36 8.48
N ALA A 122 6.90 -2.43 9.22
CA ALA A 122 8.36 -2.44 9.33
C ALA A 122 8.83 -3.70 10.09
N PRO A 123 10.10 -4.11 9.95
CA PRO A 123 10.62 -5.37 10.53
C PRO A 123 10.50 -5.48 12.07
N ASN A 124 10.27 -4.39 12.76
CA ASN A 124 10.02 -4.32 14.20
C ASN A 124 8.52 -4.31 14.57
N LEU A 125 7.63 -4.70 13.66
CA LEU A 125 6.17 -4.63 13.78
C LEU A 125 5.60 -3.20 13.93
N THR A 126 6.37 -2.18 13.56
CA THR A 126 5.86 -0.80 13.49
C THR A 126 4.88 -0.66 12.33
N ILE A 127 3.73 -0.05 12.61
CA ILE A 127 2.71 0.24 11.60
C ILE A 127 3.28 1.21 10.55
N LYS A 128 3.36 0.73 9.32
CA LYS A 128 3.69 1.48 8.10
C LYS A 128 2.85 0.92 6.93
N PRO A 129 2.34 1.80 6.04
CA PRO A 129 2.27 3.27 6.17
C PRO A 129 1.49 3.70 7.43
N GLU A 130 1.68 4.93 7.91
CA GLU A 130 0.96 5.43 9.08
C GLU A 130 -0.42 6.00 8.73
N ILE A 131 -0.55 6.51 7.50
CA ILE A 131 -1.77 7.13 6.99
C ILE A 131 -1.76 7.05 5.46
N SER A 132 -2.91 7.12 4.83
CA SER A 132 -3.10 7.10 3.38
C SER A 132 -3.66 8.42 2.88
N ALA A 133 -3.39 8.72 1.61
CA ALA A 133 -3.95 9.86 0.89
C ALA A 133 -4.20 9.50 -0.58
N PRO A 134 -5.04 10.25 -1.31
CA PRO A 134 -5.29 10.02 -2.73
C PRO A 134 -3.98 10.03 -3.54
N GLY A 135 -3.73 8.96 -4.29
CA GLY A 135 -2.51 8.80 -5.10
C GLY A 135 -2.77 8.18 -6.48
N GLY A 136 -4.02 7.76 -6.76
CA GLY A 136 -4.40 7.18 -8.04
C GLY A 136 -5.09 8.19 -8.96
N LEU A 137 -4.63 8.28 -10.21
CA LEU A 137 -5.19 9.16 -11.25
C LEU A 137 -5.31 10.63 -10.82
N ILE A 138 -4.27 11.15 -10.20
CA ILE A 138 -4.25 12.52 -9.70
C ILE A 138 -3.94 13.48 -10.85
N TYR A 139 -4.92 14.30 -11.21
CA TYR A 139 -4.78 15.37 -12.20
C TYR A 139 -4.21 16.62 -11.54
N SER A 140 -3.01 17.00 -11.91
CA SER A 140 -2.30 18.13 -11.30
C SER A 140 -1.36 18.81 -12.30
N SER A 141 -0.81 19.96 -11.90
CA SER A 141 0.15 20.72 -12.69
C SER A 141 1.48 19.98 -12.83
N VAL A 142 2.08 20.11 -14.02
CA VAL A 142 3.39 19.55 -14.35
C VAL A 142 4.40 20.63 -14.70
N ILE A 143 5.69 20.26 -14.69
CA ILE A 143 6.77 21.16 -15.12
C ILE A 143 6.55 21.55 -16.58
N GLY A 144 6.68 22.84 -16.88
CA GLY A 144 6.45 23.38 -18.22
C GLY A 144 5.08 24.03 -18.43
N GLY A 145 4.19 24.01 -17.42
CA GLY A 145 2.95 24.80 -17.40
C GLY A 145 1.73 24.09 -17.97
N GLY A 146 1.72 22.77 -17.97
CA GLY A 146 0.56 21.93 -18.31
C GLY A 146 -0.08 21.28 -17.10
N TYR A 147 -1.04 20.38 -17.39
CA TYR A 147 -1.69 19.50 -16.40
C TYR A 147 -1.70 18.07 -16.94
N GLU A 148 -1.47 17.11 -16.07
CA GLU A 148 -1.41 15.69 -16.41
C GLU A 148 -1.97 14.83 -15.28
N SER A 149 -2.46 13.63 -15.61
CA SER A 149 -2.87 12.63 -14.62
C SER A 149 -1.74 11.67 -14.35
N MET A 150 -1.34 11.57 -13.09
CA MET A 150 -0.32 10.62 -12.63
C MET A 150 -0.84 9.77 -11.48
N SER A 151 -0.25 8.58 -11.32
CA SER A 151 -0.54 7.68 -10.21
C SER A 151 0.74 7.29 -9.49
N GLY A 152 0.69 7.20 -8.17
CA GLY A 152 1.79 6.76 -7.34
C GLY A 152 1.69 7.26 -5.90
N THR A 153 2.43 6.64 -5.01
CA THR A 153 2.66 7.16 -3.66
C THR A 153 3.33 8.54 -3.68
N SER A 154 4.06 8.85 -4.78
CA SER A 154 4.61 10.17 -5.05
C SER A 154 3.54 11.26 -5.24
N MET A 155 2.30 10.91 -5.61
CA MET A 155 1.16 11.81 -5.69
C MET A 155 0.40 11.89 -4.37
N ALA A 156 0.36 10.82 -3.59
CA ALA A 156 -0.21 10.81 -2.24
C ALA A 156 0.59 11.67 -1.25
N THR A 157 1.90 11.67 -1.35
CA THR A 157 2.80 12.44 -0.46
C THR A 157 2.52 13.96 -0.47
N PRO A 158 2.45 14.65 -1.64
CA PRO A 158 2.10 16.06 -1.67
C PRO A 158 0.67 16.36 -1.22
N HIS A 159 -0.29 15.44 -1.39
CA HIS A 159 -1.60 15.56 -0.76
C HIS A 159 -1.46 15.68 0.77
N MET A 160 -0.75 14.76 1.39
CA MET A 160 -0.49 14.81 2.84
C MET A 160 0.26 16.08 3.25
N ALA A 161 1.23 16.52 2.45
CA ALA A 161 1.96 17.77 2.73
C ALA A 161 1.03 18.98 2.68
N GLY A 162 0.10 19.01 1.73
CA GLY A 162 -0.94 20.05 1.61
C GLY A 162 -1.90 20.04 2.80
N GLU A 163 -2.43 18.88 3.17
CA GLU A 163 -3.32 18.73 4.32
C GLU A 163 -2.62 19.15 5.64
N ALA A 164 -1.38 18.71 5.83
CA ALA A 164 -0.57 19.12 6.98
C ALA A 164 -0.30 20.63 7.01
N ALA A 165 -0.09 21.26 5.86
CA ALA A 165 0.12 22.70 5.77
C ALA A 165 -1.14 23.47 6.17
N VAL A 166 -2.31 23.09 5.65
CA VAL A 166 -3.61 23.70 5.98
C VAL A 166 -3.93 23.52 7.47
N LEU A 167 -3.77 22.32 8.01
CA LEU A 167 -4.02 22.05 9.43
C LEU A 167 -3.05 22.83 10.33
N ARG A 168 -1.78 22.90 9.98
CA ARG A 168 -0.78 23.69 10.75
C ARG A 168 -1.05 25.20 10.69
N GLN A 169 -1.58 25.69 9.58
CA GLN A 169 -2.05 27.10 9.50
C GLN A 169 -3.18 27.33 10.49
N TYR A 170 -4.21 26.49 10.44
CA TYR A 170 -5.35 26.56 11.37
C TYR A 170 -4.90 26.52 12.84
N LEU A 171 -4.04 25.59 13.21
CA LEU A 171 -3.53 25.47 14.58
C LEU A 171 -2.71 26.68 15.03
N ARG A 172 -1.93 27.32 14.14
CA ARG A 172 -1.21 28.57 14.47
C ARG A 172 -2.13 29.74 14.73
N GLU A 173 -3.27 29.78 14.04
CA GLU A 173 -4.26 30.84 14.21
C GLU A 173 -5.10 30.65 15.48
N THR A 174 -5.42 29.40 15.83
CA THR A 174 -6.24 29.06 16.99
C THR A 174 -5.46 28.90 18.28
N ASP A 175 -4.21 28.46 18.20
CA ASP A 175 -3.29 28.30 19.35
C ASP A 175 -1.89 28.83 19.01
N PRO A 176 -1.68 30.16 19.02
CA PRO A 176 -0.41 30.78 18.66
C PRO A 176 0.73 30.52 19.66
N GLY A 177 0.43 29.88 20.80
CA GLY A 177 1.42 29.53 21.83
C GLY A 177 2.24 28.29 21.51
N LEU A 178 1.79 27.45 20.59
CA LEU A 178 2.46 26.20 20.25
C LEU A 178 3.79 26.42 19.50
N SER A 179 4.82 25.71 19.91
CA SER A 179 6.06 25.62 19.16
C SER A 179 5.87 24.86 17.83
N ASN A 180 6.81 25.00 16.90
CA ASN A 180 6.76 24.25 15.62
C ASN A 180 6.73 22.73 15.79
N ARG A 181 7.35 22.22 16.85
CA ARG A 181 7.34 20.80 17.21
C ARG A 181 5.97 20.37 17.69
N GLU A 182 5.40 21.06 18.66
CA GLU A 182 4.06 20.78 19.21
C GLU A 182 2.98 20.87 18.13
N LEU A 183 3.06 21.87 17.24
CA LEU A 183 2.20 21.97 16.05
C LEU A 183 2.29 20.75 15.16
N GLY A 184 3.51 20.22 14.95
CA GLY A 184 3.72 19.02 14.15
C GLY A 184 3.16 17.77 14.81
N GLU A 185 3.38 17.60 16.09
CA GLU A 185 2.90 16.48 16.89
C GLU A 185 1.37 16.49 16.97
N LEU A 186 0.76 17.64 17.25
CA LEU A 186 -0.69 17.80 17.29
C LEU A 186 -1.34 17.59 15.93
N ALA A 187 -0.76 18.13 14.85
CA ALA A 187 -1.26 17.94 13.49
C ALA A 187 -1.26 16.45 13.09
N ASN A 188 -0.18 15.72 13.40
CA ASN A 188 -0.10 14.30 13.14
C ASN A 188 -1.16 13.51 13.93
N SER A 189 -1.33 13.85 15.21
CA SER A 189 -2.31 13.19 16.08
C SER A 189 -3.74 13.44 15.61
N LEU A 190 -4.07 14.67 15.20
CA LEU A 190 -5.38 15.00 14.64
C LEU A 190 -5.64 14.28 13.32
N LEU A 191 -4.71 14.33 12.36
CA LEU A 191 -4.86 13.67 11.06
C LEU A 191 -5.04 12.15 11.20
N MET A 192 -4.22 11.50 12.02
CA MET A 192 -4.33 10.05 12.20
C MET A 192 -5.58 9.65 12.99
N SER A 193 -5.94 10.39 14.02
CA SER A 193 -7.13 10.06 14.85
C SER A 193 -8.43 10.21 14.08
N THR A 194 -8.49 11.09 13.08
CA THR A 194 -9.70 11.41 12.30
C THR A 194 -9.65 10.86 10.86
N ALA A 195 -8.61 10.12 10.53
CA ALA A 195 -8.51 9.40 9.26
C ALA A 195 -9.68 8.41 9.10
N VAL A 196 -10.05 8.14 7.87
CA VAL A 196 -11.19 7.26 7.55
C VAL A 196 -10.67 5.94 7.00
N PRO A 197 -10.76 4.84 7.76
CA PRO A 197 -10.38 3.52 7.26
C PRO A 197 -11.20 3.13 6.03
N SER A 198 -10.51 2.71 4.96
CA SER A 198 -11.13 2.28 3.71
C SER A 198 -11.62 0.84 3.80
N LEU A 199 -12.81 0.60 3.23
CA LEU A 199 -13.36 -0.73 3.02
C LEU A 199 -12.89 -1.27 1.67
N ASP A 200 -12.52 -2.55 1.65
CA ASP A 200 -12.31 -3.28 0.41
C ASP A 200 -13.66 -3.73 -0.15
N ASN A 201 -14.00 -3.22 -1.33
CA ASN A 201 -15.25 -3.54 -2.01
C ASN A 201 -15.34 -5.03 -2.39
N GLY A 202 -14.21 -5.72 -2.54
CA GLY A 202 -14.16 -7.15 -2.88
C GLY A 202 -14.50 -8.04 -1.70
N SER A 203 -13.91 -7.79 -0.54
CA SER A 203 -14.13 -8.59 0.68
C SER A 203 -15.26 -8.07 1.56
N GLY A 204 -15.64 -6.80 1.41
CA GLY A 204 -16.65 -6.13 2.25
C GLY A 204 -16.15 -5.83 3.67
N THR A 205 -14.87 -5.99 3.94
CA THR A 205 -14.22 -5.62 5.20
C THR A 205 -13.20 -4.52 5.01
N TYR A 206 -12.54 -4.06 6.08
CA TYR A 206 -11.50 -3.06 5.97
C TYR A 206 -10.24 -3.64 5.31
N PHE A 207 -9.54 -2.82 4.52
CA PHE A 207 -8.17 -3.13 4.16
C PHE A 207 -7.30 -3.24 5.41
N SER A 208 -6.26 -4.03 5.32
CA SER A 208 -5.23 -4.21 6.35
C SER A 208 -4.64 -2.87 6.82
N VAL A 209 -4.41 -2.76 8.12
CA VAL A 209 -3.66 -1.62 8.69
C VAL A 209 -2.27 -1.51 8.07
N ARG A 210 -1.66 -2.62 7.71
CA ARG A 210 -0.36 -2.68 7.00
C ARG A 210 -0.41 -2.06 5.60
N ARG A 211 -1.58 -1.83 5.02
CA ARG A 211 -1.77 -1.22 3.68
C ARG A 211 -2.26 0.21 3.73
N GLN A 212 -2.98 0.60 4.78
CA GLN A 212 -3.60 1.93 4.87
C GLN A 212 -3.22 2.74 6.11
N GLY A 213 -2.57 2.14 7.11
CA GLY A 213 -2.33 2.81 8.39
C GLY A 213 -3.62 3.14 9.12
N ALA A 214 -3.75 4.38 9.57
CA ALA A 214 -4.96 4.89 10.21
C ALA A 214 -6.16 5.06 9.26
N GLY A 215 -5.94 4.97 7.94
CA GLY A 215 -6.94 5.21 6.91
C GLY A 215 -6.61 6.42 6.03
N VAL A 216 -7.57 6.87 5.24
CA VAL A 216 -7.42 8.04 4.37
C VAL A 216 -7.53 9.31 5.19
N ALA A 217 -6.54 10.19 5.05
CA ALA A 217 -6.51 11.49 5.70
C ALA A 217 -7.73 12.34 5.34
N ASN A 218 -8.20 13.11 6.31
CA ASN A 218 -9.31 14.04 6.13
C ASN A 218 -9.04 15.32 6.94
N VAL A 219 -8.50 16.32 6.28
CA VAL A 219 -8.14 17.59 6.92
C VAL A 219 -9.34 18.33 7.49
N TYR A 220 -10.52 18.21 6.88
CA TYR A 220 -11.73 18.81 7.41
C TYR A 220 -12.11 18.19 8.76
N ASN A 221 -12.12 16.86 8.85
CA ASN A 221 -12.35 16.17 10.11
C ASN A 221 -11.32 16.55 11.17
N ALA A 222 -10.05 16.65 10.79
CA ALA A 222 -8.96 17.03 11.69
C ALA A 222 -9.16 18.46 12.27
N ILE A 223 -9.66 19.40 11.47
CA ILE A 223 -9.94 20.78 11.87
C ILE A 223 -11.18 20.85 12.80
N VAL A 224 -12.28 20.18 12.43
CA VAL A 224 -13.54 20.33 13.15
C VAL A 224 -13.74 19.36 14.31
N SER A 225 -12.87 18.35 14.43
CA SER A 225 -12.95 17.32 15.48
C SER A 225 -12.91 17.92 16.89
N GLY A 226 -11.99 18.85 17.12
CA GLY A 226 -11.69 19.38 18.45
C GLY A 226 -11.28 18.29 19.45
N ALA A 227 -10.89 17.10 18.97
CA ALA A 227 -10.36 16.02 19.80
C ALA A 227 -9.39 15.15 19.00
N TYR A 228 -8.43 14.54 19.72
CA TYR A 228 -7.48 13.59 19.16
C TYR A 228 -7.16 12.47 20.16
N LEU A 229 -6.50 11.44 19.66
CA LEU A 229 -6.05 10.28 20.43
C LEU A 229 -4.54 10.31 20.65
N SER A 230 -4.12 9.79 21.77
CA SER A 230 -2.76 9.30 22.01
C SER A 230 -2.80 7.86 22.49
N VAL A 231 -1.74 7.11 22.22
CA VAL A 231 -1.59 5.70 22.64
C VAL A 231 -0.38 5.61 23.55
N GLU A 232 -0.52 4.93 24.68
CA GLU A 232 0.56 4.75 25.66
C GLU A 232 1.74 4.02 25.00
N GLY A 233 2.95 4.56 25.18
CA GLY A 233 4.18 3.99 24.60
C GLY A 233 4.39 4.28 23.12
N SER A 234 3.51 5.05 22.46
CA SER A 234 3.64 5.44 21.07
C SER A 234 3.74 6.97 20.91
N ASP A 235 4.51 7.42 19.93
CA ASP A 235 4.59 8.83 19.54
C ASP A 235 3.47 9.25 18.57
N ARG A 236 2.59 8.29 18.21
CA ARG A 236 1.47 8.45 17.27
C ARG A 236 0.22 7.74 17.80
N PRO A 237 -0.98 8.12 17.35
CA PRO A 237 -2.21 7.42 17.71
C PRO A 237 -2.35 6.08 16.95
N LYS A 238 -1.44 5.16 17.21
CA LYS A 238 -1.38 3.81 16.68
C LYS A 238 -0.94 2.85 17.77
N ALA A 239 -1.55 1.67 17.85
CA ALA A 239 -1.28 0.67 18.87
C ALA A 239 -0.46 -0.48 18.26
N GLU A 240 0.84 -0.52 18.59
CA GLU A 240 1.77 -1.56 18.18
C GLU A 240 1.91 -2.54 19.35
N VAL A 241 1.12 -3.63 19.31
CA VAL A 241 0.92 -4.52 20.47
C VAL A 241 1.85 -5.73 20.49
N GLY A 242 2.83 -5.77 19.57
CA GLY A 242 3.88 -6.78 19.55
C GLY A 242 3.40 -8.17 19.15
N SER A 243 4.15 -9.22 19.53
CA SER A 243 3.80 -10.61 19.24
C SER A 243 3.27 -11.33 20.50
N SER A 244 2.32 -12.23 20.29
CA SER A 244 1.73 -13.05 21.34
C SER A 244 1.43 -14.45 20.86
N ARG A 245 1.96 -15.47 21.54
CA ARG A 245 1.62 -16.88 21.29
C ARG A 245 0.24 -17.23 21.85
N ASP A 246 -0.20 -16.47 22.86
CA ASP A 246 -1.50 -16.67 23.48
C ASP A 246 -2.64 -15.98 22.73
N GLY A 247 -2.31 -15.16 21.73
CA GLY A 247 -3.28 -14.43 20.91
C GLY A 247 -4.05 -13.37 21.71
N ALA A 248 -3.45 -12.83 22.77
CA ALA A 248 -4.02 -11.77 23.60
C ALA A 248 -3.18 -10.50 23.48
N TYR A 249 -3.84 -9.38 23.25
CA TYR A 249 -3.24 -8.08 23.01
C TYR A 249 -3.97 -7.02 23.83
N THR A 250 -3.23 -6.07 24.38
CA THR A 250 -3.82 -4.99 25.17
C THR A 250 -3.08 -3.69 24.88
N TYR A 251 -3.83 -2.60 24.75
CA TYR A 251 -3.28 -1.27 24.67
C TYR A 251 -4.18 -0.25 25.35
N THR A 252 -3.58 0.84 25.80
CA THR A 252 -4.25 1.95 26.44
C THR A 252 -4.18 3.19 25.56
N ALA A 253 -5.32 3.83 25.36
CA ALA A 253 -5.39 5.07 24.59
C ALA A 253 -6.14 6.16 25.39
N THR A 254 -5.82 7.41 25.08
CA THR A 254 -6.40 8.57 25.75
C THR A 254 -7.00 9.49 24.68
N VAL A 255 -8.24 9.89 24.87
CA VAL A 255 -8.88 10.97 24.11
C VAL A 255 -8.56 12.29 24.79
N HIS A 256 -8.07 13.25 24.01
CA HIS A 256 -7.84 14.63 24.40
C HIS A 256 -8.92 15.51 23.78
N ASN A 257 -9.72 16.15 24.59
CA ASN A 257 -10.78 17.09 24.16
C ASN A 257 -10.25 18.53 24.23
N LEU A 258 -10.18 19.19 23.09
CA LEU A 258 -9.70 20.58 22.94
C LEU A 258 -10.84 21.61 22.98
N THR A 259 -12.07 21.18 23.27
CA THR A 259 -13.24 22.05 23.24
C THR A 259 -13.82 22.32 24.61
N ASP A 260 -14.60 23.39 24.74
CA ASP A 260 -15.30 23.78 25.96
C ASP A 260 -16.57 22.94 26.26
N SER A 261 -16.84 21.93 25.43
CA SER A 261 -17.99 21.04 25.58
C SER A 261 -17.51 19.61 25.84
N ALA A 262 -18.24 18.88 26.67
CA ALA A 262 -17.96 17.45 26.85
C ALA A 262 -18.22 16.68 25.56
N LYS A 263 -17.42 15.64 25.31
CA LYS A 263 -17.58 14.73 24.17
C LYS A 263 -17.87 13.32 24.67
N THR A 264 -18.75 12.61 23.99
CA THR A 264 -19.10 11.23 24.34
C THR A 264 -18.98 10.32 23.13
N TYR A 265 -18.37 9.15 23.34
CA TYR A 265 -18.12 8.16 22.31
C TYR A 265 -18.60 6.78 22.73
N SER A 266 -19.15 6.03 21.77
CA SER A 266 -19.29 4.59 21.84
C SER A 266 -18.10 3.91 21.15
N LEU A 267 -17.65 2.76 21.68
CA LEU A 267 -16.50 2.04 21.16
C LEU A 267 -16.92 0.75 20.46
N ASP A 268 -16.30 0.48 19.32
CA ASP A 268 -16.36 -0.80 18.60
C ASP A 268 -14.98 -1.14 18.03
N THR A 269 -14.66 -2.44 17.89
CA THR A 269 -13.38 -2.88 17.33
C THR A 269 -13.61 -3.88 16.20
N ALA A 270 -13.03 -3.59 15.04
CA ALA A 270 -12.91 -4.54 13.94
C ALA A 270 -11.54 -5.21 14.02
N ALA A 271 -11.47 -6.44 14.46
CA ALA A 271 -10.26 -7.26 14.41
C ALA A 271 -10.21 -8.03 13.10
N LEU A 272 -9.06 -7.97 12.44
CA LEU A 272 -8.79 -8.53 11.12
C LEU A 272 -7.62 -9.51 11.20
N VAL A 273 -7.66 -10.53 10.36
CA VAL A 273 -6.54 -11.46 10.12
C VAL A 273 -6.42 -11.73 8.63
N GLU A 274 -5.27 -12.25 8.23
CA GLU A 274 -5.00 -12.63 6.86
C GLU A 274 -5.91 -13.76 6.37
N THR A 275 -6.06 -13.87 5.05
CA THR A 275 -6.73 -14.99 4.39
C THR A 275 -5.75 -15.73 3.49
N ILE A 276 -6.11 -16.91 3.06
CA ILE A 276 -5.33 -17.70 2.10
C ILE A 276 -6.06 -17.80 0.75
N THR A 277 -5.28 -17.97 -0.29
CA THR A 277 -5.74 -18.36 -1.62
C THR A 277 -4.93 -19.55 -2.09
N GLU A 278 -5.55 -20.45 -2.85
CA GLU A 278 -4.86 -21.58 -3.45
C GLU A 278 -4.69 -21.33 -4.96
N LEU A 279 -3.47 -21.55 -5.44
CA LEU A 279 -3.12 -21.50 -6.85
C LEU A 279 -2.26 -22.72 -7.18
N ASP A 280 -2.70 -23.54 -8.09
CA ASP A 280 -2.01 -24.76 -8.55
C ASP A 280 -1.62 -25.74 -7.41
N GLY A 281 -2.48 -25.84 -6.37
CA GLY A 281 -2.25 -26.71 -5.21
C GLY A 281 -1.28 -26.13 -4.17
N VAL A 282 -0.86 -24.88 -4.32
CA VAL A 282 -0.02 -24.15 -3.35
C VAL A 282 -0.87 -23.09 -2.67
N CYS A 283 -0.83 -23.06 -1.33
CA CYS A 283 -1.49 -22.04 -0.54
C CYS A 283 -0.61 -20.79 -0.41
N TYR A 284 -1.17 -19.64 -0.69
CA TYR A 284 -0.55 -18.33 -0.54
C TYR A 284 -1.37 -17.47 0.42
N VAL A 285 -0.72 -16.55 1.12
CA VAL A 285 -1.42 -15.48 1.81
C VAL A 285 -2.12 -14.61 0.77
N ALA A 286 -3.44 -14.48 0.90
CA ALA A 286 -4.22 -13.67 -0.02
C ALA A 286 -4.03 -12.18 0.26
N ASN A 287 -4.33 -11.37 -0.74
CA ASN A 287 -4.28 -9.92 -0.62
C ASN A 287 -5.61 -9.33 -0.10
N SER A 288 -6.21 -10.02 0.84
CA SER A 288 -7.49 -9.65 1.47
C SER A 288 -7.50 -10.08 2.93
N GLU A 289 -8.31 -9.42 3.73
CA GLU A 289 -8.46 -9.70 5.15
C GLU A 289 -9.81 -10.34 5.46
N LYS A 290 -9.82 -11.11 6.54
CA LYS A 290 -11.02 -11.64 7.18
C LYS A 290 -11.26 -10.85 8.46
N ARG A 291 -12.46 -10.29 8.61
CA ARG A 291 -12.91 -9.79 9.91
C ARG A 291 -13.28 -10.95 10.80
N LEU A 292 -12.70 -10.99 12.00
CA LEU A 292 -13.04 -11.99 13.01
C LEU A 292 -14.46 -11.76 13.55
N SER A 293 -15.20 -12.84 13.69
CA SER A 293 -16.52 -12.85 14.32
C SER A 293 -16.44 -12.85 15.85
N ALA A 294 -17.55 -12.63 16.52
CA ALA A 294 -17.62 -12.71 17.97
C ALA A 294 -17.32 -14.10 18.55
N ASP A 295 -17.39 -15.17 17.71
CA ASP A 295 -16.99 -16.52 18.12
C ASP A 295 -15.47 -16.73 18.00
N GLU A 296 -14.75 -15.84 17.31
CA GLU A 296 -13.32 -15.96 17.00
C GLU A 296 -12.46 -14.99 17.82
N VAL A 297 -13.03 -13.88 18.28
CA VAL A 297 -12.32 -12.89 19.09
C VAL A 297 -13.20 -12.29 20.15
N ASP A 298 -12.68 -12.22 21.38
CA ASP A 298 -13.25 -11.45 22.47
C ASP A 298 -12.61 -10.07 22.53
N VAL A 299 -13.44 -9.02 22.52
CA VAL A 299 -12.98 -7.64 22.69
C VAL A 299 -13.63 -7.06 23.96
N THR A 300 -12.78 -6.55 24.84
CA THR A 300 -13.24 -5.93 26.07
C THR A 300 -12.65 -4.54 26.27
N TYR A 301 -13.43 -3.66 26.88
CA TYR A 301 -13.04 -2.28 27.14
C TYR A 301 -13.12 -1.98 28.64
N THR A 302 -12.12 -1.24 29.15
CA THR A 302 -12.18 -0.63 30.47
C THR A 302 -12.05 0.89 30.37
N GLY A 303 -12.39 1.61 31.44
CA GLY A 303 -12.42 3.08 31.44
C GLY A 303 -13.74 3.68 30.95
N LEU A 304 -14.74 2.85 30.65
CA LEU A 304 -16.06 3.29 30.17
C LEU A 304 -17.07 3.39 31.36
N THR A 305 -17.99 4.29 31.23
CA THR A 305 -19.14 4.43 32.13
C THR A 305 -20.42 4.21 31.34
N GLY A 306 -21.21 3.18 31.74
CA GLY A 306 -22.43 2.84 30.99
C GLY A 306 -22.18 2.44 29.54
N GLY A 307 -21.01 1.84 29.23
CA GLY A 307 -20.60 1.44 27.89
C GLY A 307 -20.10 2.59 26.99
N LYS A 308 -19.93 3.79 27.54
CA LYS A 308 -19.51 4.99 26.81
C LYS A 308 -18.29 5.64 27.44
N LEU A 309 -17.47 6.29 26.62
CA LEU A 309 -16.35 7.12 27.05
C LEU A 309 -16.78 8.59 27.00
N THR A 310 -16.84 9.23 28.16
CA THR A 310 -17.16 10.67 28.25
C THR A 310 -15.89 11.45 28.62
N VAL A 311 -15.58 12.46 27.82
CA VAL A 311 -14.40 13.34 27.98
C VAL A 311 -14.87 14.71 28.40
N ALA A 312 -14.43 15.20 29.55
CA ALA A 312 -14.78 16.54 30.03
C ALA A 312 -14.27 17.64 29.09
N PRO A 313 -14.88 18.85 29.15
CA PRO A 313 -14.36 20.02 28.44
C PRO A 313 -12.87 20.26 28.73
N ASN A 314 -12.06 20.50 27.72
CA ASN A 314 -10.60 20.73 27.84
C ASN A 314 -9.88 19.67 28.67
N GLY A 315 -10.44 18.44 28.71
CA GLY A 315 -9.95 17.34 29.54
C GLY A 315 -9.53 16.12 28.72
N THR A 316 -9.24 15.07 29.46
CA THR A 316 -8.83 13.78 28.87
C THR A 316 -9.64 12.64 29.49
N ALA A 317 -9.80 11.56 28.72
CA ALA A 317 -10.32 10.30 29.24
C ALA A 317 -9.56 9.13 28.62
N THR A 318 -9.18 8.21 29.48
CA THR A 318 -8.37 7.03 29.12
C THR A 318 -9.23 5.78 29.09
N PHE A 319 -9.00 4.94 28.11
CA PHE A 319 -9.60 3.62 27.98
C PHE A 319 -8.56 2.57 27.63
N THR A 320 -8.82 1.33 27.98
CA THR A 320 -7.99 0.20 27.60
C THR A 320 -8.81 -0.77 26.77
N VAL A 321 -8.22 -1.26 25.70
CA VAL A 321 -8.79 -2.29 24.82
C VAL A 321 -7.99 -3.56 25.01
N THR A 322 -8.69 -4.67 25.27
CA THR A 322 -8.10 -6.02 25.25
C THR A 322 -8.77 -6.81 24.13
N ILE A 323 -7.96 -7.39 23.25
CA ILE A 323 -8.34 -8.20 22.10
C ILE A 323 -7.77 -9.60 22.37
N ALA A 324 -8.62 -10.61 22.47
CA ALA A 324 -8.19 -11.96 22.77
C ALA A 324 -8.81 -12.95 21.77
N LEU A 325 -7.97 -13.66 21.03
CA LEU A 325 -8.41 -14.73 20.16
C LEU A 325 -9.02 -15.86 20.98
N THR A 326 -10.22 -16.30 20.62
CA THR A 326 -10.84 -17.48 21.19
C THR A 326 -10.19 -18.77 20.68
N ALA A 327 -10.61 -19.92 21.18
CA ALA A 327 -10.17 -21.21 20.65
C ALA A 327 -10.48 -21.36 19.13
N SER A 328 -11.64 -20.84 18.69
CA SER A 328 -12.03 -20.86 17.28
C SER A 328 -11.13 -19.98 16.40
N GLY A 329 -10.86 -18.75 16.86
CA GLY A 329 -9.96 -17.84 16.14
C GLY A 329 -8.54 -18.37 16.04
N LYS A 330 -8.01 -18.96 17.11
CA LYS A 330 -6.69 -19.62 17.09
C LYS A 330 -6.66 -20.82 16.16
N ALA A 331 -7.68 -21.67 16.17
CA ALA A 331 -7.74 -22.86 15.32
C ALA A 331 -7.65 -22.47 13.82
N TYR A 332 -8.32 -21.39 13.42
CA TYR A 332 -8.21 -20.88 12.04
C TYR A 332 -6.77 -20.47 11.70
N LEU A 333 -6.09 -19.75 12.62
CA LEU A 333 -4.73 -19.29 12.39
C LEU A 333 -3.71 -20.43 12.44
N ASP A 334 -3.84 -21.36 13.39
CA ASP A 334 -2.96 -22.53 13.52
C ASP A 334 -3.04 -23.46 12.30
N GLU A 335 -4.23 -23.58 11.69
CA GLU A 335 -4.45 -24.42 10.51
C GLU A 335 -3.85 -23.80 9.24
N ASN A 336 -4.01 -22.48 9.07
CA ASN A 336 -3.69 -21.81 7.81
C ASN A 336 -2.35 -21.07 7.80
N PHE A 337 -1.80 -20.73 8.98
CA PHE A 337 -0.60 -19.90 9.12
C PHE A 337 0.40 -20.51 10.11
N PRO A 338 1.10 -21.60 9.75
CA PRO A 338 2.00 -22.32 10.66
C PRO A 338 3.18 -21.45 11.15
N ASN A 339 3.53 -20.39 10.42
CA ASN A 339 4.57 -19.44 10.79
C ASN A 339 4.04 -18.22 11.56
N GLY A 340 2.75 -18.23 11.94
CA GLY A 340 2.05 -17.10 12.54
C GLY A 340 1.39 -16.18 11.51
N SER A 341 0.57 -15.26 12.00
CA SER A 341 -0.21 -14.32 11.18
C SER A 341 -0.39 -13.00 11.91
N TYR A 342 -0.66 -11.94 11.15
CA TYR A 342 -0.98 -10.65 11.74
C TYR A 342 -2.39 -10.65 12.33
N VAL A 343 -2.54 -10.02 13.49
CA VAL A 343 -3.81 -9.67 14.11
C VAL A 343 -3.86 -8.15 14.19
N GLU A 344 -4.68 -7.55 13.39
CA GLU A 344 -4.69 -6.12 13.16
C GLU A 344 -6.10 -5.55 13.07
N GLY A 345 -6.26 -4.26 12.95
CA GLY A 345 -7.58 -3.67 12.77
C GLY A 345 -7.71 -2.28 13.36
N PHE A 346 -8.95 -1.94 13.68
CA PHE A 346 -9.28 -0.58 14.14
C PHE A 346 -10.21 -0.63 15.35
N THR A 347 -9.92 0.19 16.35
CA THR A 347 -10.91 0.55 17.36
C THR A 347 -11.51 1.90 17.01
N PHE A 348 -12.79 1.92 16.78
CA PHE A 348 -13.59 3.09 16.45
C PHE A 348 -14.17 3.70 17.72
N LEU A 349 -14.11 5.01 17.79
CA LEU A 349 -14.81 5.83 18.78
C LEU A 349 -15.86 6.65 18.03
N THR A 350 -17.08 6.14 17.99
CA THR A 350 -18.18 6.82 17.31
C THR A 350 -18.72 7.94 18.16
N ALA A 351 -18.68 9.16 17.64
CA ALA A 351 -19.21 10.32 18.34
C ALA A 351 -20.74 10.21 18.52
N GLU A 352 -21.21 10.43 19.73
CA GLU A 352 -22.66 10.42 20.06
C GLU A 352 -23.32 11.77 19.81
N ASP A 353 -22.54 12.83 19.72
CA ASP A 353 -23.03 14.19 19.50
C ASP A 353 -23.38 14.39 18.02
N ALA A 354 -24.51 15.05 17.75
CA ALA A 354 -24.94 15.36 16.39
C ALA A 354 -23.89 16.25 15.66
N GLY A 355 -23.33 15.73 14.58
CA GLY A 355 -22.25 16.38 13.83
C GLY A 355 -20.85 16.21 14.45
N GLY A 356 -20.72 15.41 15.51
CA GLY A 356 -19.42 15.07 16.09
C GLY A 356 -18.56 14.23 15.14
N VAL A 357 -17.25 14.44 15.16
CA VAL A 357 -16.29 13.64 14.39
C VAL A 357 -15.92 12.40 15.19
N SER A 358 -16.08 11.23 14.58
CA SER A 358 -15.63 9.97 15.14
C SER A 358 -14.11 9.85 14.99
N LEU A 359 -13.50 9.12 15.94
CA LEU A 359 -12.04 8.88 15.98
C LEU A 359 -11.76 7.39 15.78
N SER A 360 -10.53 7.04 15.41
CA SER A 360 -10.10 5.65 15.35
C SER A 360 -8.64 5.48 15.73
N VAL A 361 -8.31 4.28 16.28
CA VAL A 361 -6.95 3.83 16.53
C VAL A 361 -6.70 2.57 15.72
N PRO A 362 -5.74 2.58 14.78
CA PRO A 362 -5.24 1.36 14.17
C PRO A 362 -4.42 0.56 15.19
N PHE A 363 -4.56 -0.75 15.21
CA PHE A 363 -3.72 -1.64 16.00
C PHE A 363 -3.11 -2.74 15.14
N LEU A 364 -1.91 -3.19 15.53
CA LEU A 364 -1.18 -4.26 14.86
C LEU A 364 -0.47 -5.12 15.90
N GLY A 365 -0.73 -6.42 15.85
CA GLY A 365 -0.04 -7.47 16.57
C GLY A 365 0.30 -8.64 15.65
N PHE A 366 1.05 -9.59 16.19
CA PHE A 366 1.40 -10.82 15.51
C PHE A 366 1.04 -12.02 16.38
N TYR A 367 0.25 -12.95 15.84
CA TYR A 367 -0.05 -14.22 16.49
C TYR A 367 1.06 -15.22 16.15
N GLY A 368 1.85 -15.57 17.16
CA GLY A 368 3.03 -16.40 17.00
C GLY A 368 4.22 -15.86 17.78
N ASP A 369 5.41 -16.27 17.41
CA ASP A 369 6.67 -15.76 17.94
C ASP A 369 7.46 -15.02 16.85
N TRP A 370 7.31 -13.71 16.81
CA TRP A 370 8.07 -12.88 15.85
C TRP A 370 9.58 -13.05 16.03
N GLY A 371 10.03 -13.37 17.25
CA GLY A 371 11.42 -13.63 17.58
C GLY A 371 11.99 -14.94 17.02
N SER A 372 11.15 -15.90 16.64
CA SER A 372 11.58 -17.18 16.09
C SER A 372 11.87 -17.14 14.59
N LEU A 373 11.48 -16.09 13.89
CA LEU A 373 11.75 -15.93 12.46
C LEU A 373 13.24 -15.65 12.23
N ASP A 374 13.75 -16.06 11.07
CA ASP A 374 15.10 -15.74 10.67
C ASP A 374 15.33 -14.23 10.60
N VAL A 375 16.52 -13.80 11.00
CA VAL A 375 16.89 -12.38 10.98
C VAL A 375 17.30 -11.95 9.58
N PHE A 376 18.06 -12.81 8.91
CA PHE A 376 18.57 -12.56 7.58
C PHE A 376 17.70 -13.23 6.54
N ASP A 377 17.48 -12.53 5.43
CA ASP A 377 16.96 -13.15 4.22
C ASP A 377 17.97 -14.16 3.68
N GLY A 378 17.48 -15.23 3.08
CA GLY A 378 18.29 -16.35 2.64
C GLY A 378 19.34 -15.99 1.59
N ASP A 379 20.07 -16.99 1.17
CA ASP A 379 21.06 -16.88 0.09
C ASP A 379 20.41 -16.48 -1.24
N PRO A 380 21.16 -15.87 -2.18
CA PRO A 380 20.63 -15.58 -3.51
C PRO A 380 20.06 -16.83 -4.18
N GLY A 381 18.77 -16.82 -4.49
CA GLY A 381 18.03 -17.97 -5.04
C GLY A 381 17.08 -18.64 -4.04
N GLU A 382 17.27 -18.44 -2.74
CA GLU A 382 16.38 -18.92 -1.66
C GLU A 382 15.82 -17.75 -0.84
N THR A 383 15.65 -16.59 -1.48
CA THR A 383 15.25 -15.35 -0.83
C THR A 383 13.76 -15.25 -0.66
N VAL A 384 13.30 -14.66 0.45
CA VAL A 384 11.90 -14.33 0.69
C VAL A 384 11.49 -13.05 -0.07
N ASN A 385 12.38 -12.07 -0.16
CA ASN A 385 12.07 -10.75 -0.72
C ASN A 385 12.88 -10.39 -1.98
N MET A 386 13.41 -11.34 -2.71
CA MET A 386 14.21 -11.19 -3.92
C MET A 386 15.59 -10.52 -3.74
N LEU A 387 15.94 -10.06 -2.54
CA LEU A 387 17.17 -9.31 -2.32
C LEU A 387 18.31 -10.15 -1.76
N GLY A 388 18.00 -11.06 -0.85
CA GLY A 388 18.96 -11.94 -0.18
C GLY A 388 20.07 -11.23 0.61
N THR A 389 20.70 -11.99 1.50
CA THR A 389 21.93 -11.58 2.20
C THR A 389 23.11 -12.21 1.48
N ALA A 390 23.98 -11.39 0.90
CA ALA A 390 25.06 -11.89 0.06
C ALA A 390 26.26 -10.95 -0.02
N LEU A 391 27.39 -11.47 -0.47
CA LEU A 391 28.49 -10.65 -0.94
C LEU A 391 28.32 -10.34 -2.42
N ALA A 392 28.59 -9.12 -2.80
CA ALA A 392 28.53 -8.68 -4.19
C ALA A 392 29.83 -8.01 -4.63
N ASP A 393 30.22 -8.24 -5.86
CA ASP A 393 31.29 -7.54 -6.57
C ASP A 393 30.64 -6.44 -7.43
N ILE A 394 30.79 -5.19 -7.05
CA ILE A 394 30.10 -4.04 -7.65
C ILE A 394 31.12 -3.10 -8.30
N ASP A 395 30.84 -2.62 -9.51
CA ASP A 395 31.63 -1.61 -10.18
C ASP A 395 31.25 -0.16 -9.80
N ASN A 396 32.00 0.81 -10.30
CA ASN A 396 31.77 2.23 -9.99
C ASN A 396 30.45 2.79 -10.55
N SER A 397 29.75 2.08 -11.42
CA SER A 397 28.44 2.44 -11.95
C SER A 397 27.28 1.83 -11.15
N GLY A 398 27.61 1.02 -10.13
CA GLY A 398 26.62 0.35 -9.28
C GLY A 398 26.18 -1.00 -9.83
N TYR A 399 26.72 -1.44 -10.97
CA TYR A 399 26.44 -2.76 -11.53
C TYR A 399 27.37 -3.81 -10.92
N GLY A 400 26.80 -4.94 -10.55
CA GLY A 400 27.57 -6.04 -9.95
C GLY A 400 26.88 -7.37 -10.00
N TYR A 401 27.58 -8.38 -9.52
CA TYR A 401 27.12 -9.76 -9.44
C TYR A 401 27.23 -10.23 -8.00
N PHE A 402 26.26 -11.02 -7.56
CA PHE A 402 26.40 -11.73 -6.30
C PHE A 402 27.51 -12.77 -6.44
N LEU A 403 28.41 -12.79 -5.48
CA LEU A 403 29.45 -13.82 -5.42
C LEU A 403 28.80 -15.17 -5.08
N GLY A 404 29.29 -16.24 -5.68
CA GLY A 404 28.73 -17.58 -5.52
C GLY A 404 27.53 -17.89 -6.41
N VAL A 405 26.90 -16.91 -7.05
CA VAL A 405 25.76 -17.14 -7.96
C VAL A 405 26.24 -17.48 -9.36
N ASP A 406 25.71 -18.56 -9.91
CA ASP A 406 25.87 -18.90 -11.32
C ASP A 406 24.96 -18.00 -12.17
N THR A 407 25.54 -17.23 -13.06
CA THR A 407 24.79 -16.23 -13.85
C THR A 407 23.89 -16.85 -14.93
N GLU A 408 24.09 -18.13 -15.28
CA GLU A 408 23.24 -18.82 -16.25
C GLU A 408 22.09 -19.57 -15.61
N THR A 409 22.33 -20.15 -14.45
CA THR A 409 21.35 -21.01 -13.77
C THR A 409 20.67 -20.32 -12.57
N GLY A 410 21.27 -19.25 -12.03
CA GLY A 410 20.84 -18.59 -10.80
C GLY A 410 21.18 -19.38 -9.53
N ALA A 411 21.81 -20.55 -9.65
CA ALA A 411 22.14 -21.39 -8.50
C ALA A 411 23.27 -20.77 -7.66
N TYR A 412 23.11 -20.84 -6.34
CA TYR A 412 24.12 -20.38 -5.39
C TYR A 412 25.03 -21.54 -4.94
N ASP A 413 26.31 -21.29 -4.91
CA ASP A 413 27.34 -22.24 -4.48
C ASP A 413 28.44 -21.51 -3.69
N GLU A 414 28.48 -21.74 -2.38
CA GLU A 414 29.45 -21.11 -1.48
C GLU A 414 30.92 -21.38 -1.88
N SER A 415 31.20 -22.52 -2.52
CA SER A 415 32.56 -22.85 -2.96
C SER A 415 33.05 -21.91 -4.07
N ARG A 416 32.16 -21.15 -4.71
CA ARG A 416 32.48 -20.19 -5.77
C ARG A 416 32.61 -18.75 -5.25
N LEU A 417 32.62 -18.53 -3.93
CA LEU A 417 32.88 -17.23 -3.33
C LEU A 417 34.33 -16.82 -3.55
N ALA A 418 34.58 -15.95 -4.51
CA ALA A 418 35.91 -15.43 -4.82
C ALA A 418 35.83 -13.95 -5.19
N PHE A 419 36.74 -13.14 -4.67
CA PHE A 419 36.87 -11.73 -4.97
C PHE A 419 38.32 -11.35 -5.26
N ALA A 420 38.56 -10.60 -6.34
CA ALA A 420 39.86 -10.12 -6.74
C ALA A 420 40.10 -8.68 -6.26
N PRO A 421 40.70 -8.42 -5.09
CA PRO A 421 40.76 -7.09 -4.47
C PRO A 421 41.60 -6.07 -5.23
N ARG A 422 42.42 -6.53 -6.19
CA ARG A 422 43.27 -5.66 -7.04
C ARG A 422 42.65 -5.31 -8.40
N ARG A 423 41.43 -5.74 -8.68
CA ARG A 423 40.77 -5.41 -9.93
C ARG A 423 40.33 -3.96 -9.87
N ALA A 424 40.82 -3.13 -10.80
CA ALA A 424 40.46 -1.71 -10.86
C ALA A 424 38.94 -1.53 -11.05
N ASN A 425 38.37 -0.57 -10.32
CA ASN A 425 36.96 -0.19 -10.40
C ASN A 425 35.94 -1.24 -9.89
N ARG A 426 36.37 -2.17 -9.02
CA ARG A 426 35.47 -3.15 -8.39
C ARG A 426 35.54 -3.03 -6.87
N GLN A 427 34.41 -3.19 -6.20
CA GLN A 427 34.28 -3.12 -4.75
C GLN A 427 33.55 -4.35 -4.23
N LEU A 428 34.06 -4.94 -3.16
CA LEU A 428 33.33 -5.93 -2.40
C LEU A 428 32.31 -5.24 -1.50
N VAL A 429 31.05 -5.53 -1.69
CA VAL A 429 29.94 -5.01 -0.89
C VAL A 429 29.24 -6.15 -0.19
N ALA A 430 29.08 -6.04 1.12
CA ALA A 430 28.19 -6.91 1.87
C ALA A 430 26.77 -6.33 1.75
N ARG A 431 25.88 -7.06 1.09
CA ARG A 431 24.46 -6.76 1.07
C ARG A 431 23.79 -7.54 2.18
N VAL A 432 23.13 -6.83 3.06
CA VAL A 432 22.41 -7.43 4.18
C VAL A 432 20.92 -7.13 3.99
N SER A 433 20.13 -8.17 3.82
CA SER A 433 18.67 -8.11 3.76
C SER A 433 18.12 -8.67 5.07
N LEU A 434 17.43 -7.84 5.84
CA LEU A 434 16.86 -8.21 7.12
C LEU A 434 15.38 -8.49 6.96
N LEU A 435 14.91 -9.66 7.41
CA LEU A 435 13.49 -10.01 7.46
C LEU A 435 12.80 -9.42 8.70
N ARG A 436 13.58 -9.06 9.72
CA ARG A 436 13.10 -8.41 10.94
C ARG A 436 14.15 -7.50 11.53
N ASN A 437 13.74 -6.64 12.47
CA ASN A 437 14.65 -5.71 13.12
C ASN A 437 15.68 -6.41 14.00
N VAL A 438 16.83 -5.77 14.15
CA VAL A 438 17.90 -6.17 15.06
C VAL A 438 18.30 -5.00 15.94
N ASP A 439 18.59 -5.24 17.20
CA ASP A 439 19.07 -4.22 18.11
C ASP A 439 20.49 -3.77 17.78
N HIS A 440 21.28 -4.71 17.26
CA HIS A 440 22.68 -4.47 16.92
C HIS A 440 23.13 -5.37 15.75
N LEU A 441 23.82 -4.80 14.77
CA LEU A 441 24.46 -5.52 13.68
C LEU A 441 25.96 -5.25 13.72
N GLU A 442 26.75 -6.30 13.92
CA GLU A 442 28.21 -6.24 13.86
C GLU A 442 28.72 -6.94 12.61
N ILE A 443 29.49 -6.21 11.79
CA ILE A 443 30.29 -6.78 10.70
C ILE A 443 31.72 -6.89 11.22
N GLY A 444 32.07 -8.09 11.74
CA GLY A 444 33.38 -8.36 12.31
C GLY A 444 34.36 -8.97 11.31
N ARG A 445 35.67 -8.93 11.65
CA ARG A 445 36.64 -9.73 10.95
C ARG A 445 36.60 -11.17 11.48
N ALA A 446 36.49 -12.14 10.58
CA ALA A 446 36.70 -13.53 10.95
C ALA A 446 38.14 -13.69 11.44
N HIS A 447 38.35 -14.09 12.71
CA HIS A 447 39.66 -14.51 13.18
C HIS A 447 39.93 -15.90 12.64
N VAL A 448 40.54 -15.97 11.45
CA VAL A 448 41.13 -17.22 10.95
C VAL A 448 42.41 -17.48 11.76
N ARG A 449 42.40 -18.48 12.60
CA ARG A 449 43.60 -18.92 13.34
C ARG A 449 44.64 -19.60 12.46
N THR A 450 44.35 -19.81 11.19
CA THR A 450 45.28 -20.36 10.20
C THR A 450 45.78 -19.23 9.31
N PRO A 451 47.08 -19.05 9.14
CA PRO A 451 47.58 -18.04 8.20
C PRO A 451 47.12 -18.41 6.79
N VAL A 452 46.37 -17.52 6.18
CA VAL A 452 46.06 -17.60 4.75
C VAL A 452 47.38 -17.34 4.03
N THR A 453 47.99 -18.38 3.49
CA THR A 453 49.12 -18.24 2.54
C THR A 453 48.52 -17.69 1.25
N TYR A 454 48.82 -16.45 0.94
CA TYR A 454 48.57 -15.89 -0.38
C TYR A 454 49.40 -16.65 -1.39
N ALA A 455 48.82 -17.39 -2.30
CA ALA A 455 49.46 -17.79 -3.54
C ALA A 455 49.60 -16.53 -4.39
N ASP A 456 50.81 -16.23 -4.85
CA ASP A 456 51.17 -15.09 -5.71
C ASP A 456 50.44 -15.09 -7.06
#